data_509a251a0f6b50c4b15f06ac8a5a02bb
#
_entry.id   509a251a0f6b50c4b15f06ac8a5a02bb
#
_cell.length_a   1.000
_cell.length_b   1.000
_cell.length_c   1.000
_cell.angle_alpha   90.00
_cell.angle_beta   90.00
_cell.angle_gamma   90.00
#
_symmetry.space_group_name_H-M   'P 1'
#
loop_
_entity.id
_entity.type
_entity.pdbx_description
1 polymer ?
#
loop_
_entity_poly.entity_id
_entity_poly.type
_entity_poly.pdbx_seq_one_letter_code
_entity_poly.pdbx_strand_id
1 'polypeptide(L)'
;MSDRQVFLLQRVQPAMTGLIDGSLSTLAPIFAVAHATHKPHVAFFAGLATAIGAGISMAFSEGLSDTGEFTGRGNPVVRGSITGVGTFVGGILHTLPFLIPHYRIALVSAIVVVAFELLTLAWLRWRFFEVSFARALGTVTFAGVVIAAVSAGLGSAA
;
A
#
# COMPACT_ATOMS: atom_id res chain seq x y z
N MET A 1 15.64 15.73 -20.54
CA MET A 1 14.38 15.53 -19.76
C MET A 1 13.91 16.87 -19.23
N SER A 2 12.62 17.15 -19.26
CA SER A 2 12.07 18.35 -18.60
C SER A 2 12.10 18.19 -17.07
N ASP A 3 12.09 19.31 -16.32
CA ASP A 3 12.07 19.29 -14.85
C ASP A 3 10.87 18.49 -14.31
N ARG A 4 9.73 18.58 -15.00
CA ARG A 4 8.53 17.78 -14.69
C ARG A 4 8.80 16.28 -14.81
N GLN A 5 9.49 15.84 -15.86
CA GLN A 5 9.83 14.43 -16.06
C GLN A 5 10.81 13.93 -14.99
N VAL A 6 11.79 14.74 -14.64
CA VAL A 6 12.73 14.44 -13.55
C VAL A 6 11.99 14.26 -12.23
N PHE A 7 11.11 15.21 -11.88
CA PHE A 7 10.30 15.13 -10.66
C PHE A 7 9.40 13.88 -10.63
N LEU A 8 8.74 13.56 -11.75
CA LEU A 8 7.89 12.38 -11.84
C LEU A 8 8.69 11.09 -11.61
N LEU A 9 9.83 10.93 -12.27
CA LEU A 9 10.65 9.73 -12.18
C LEU A 9 11.34 9.56 -10.82
N GLN A 10 11.80 10.66 -10.24
CA GLN A 10 12.65 10.61 -9.04
C GLN A 10 11.87 10.72 -7.73
N ARG A 11 10.62 11.20 -7.75
CA ARG A 11 9.82 11.43 -6.55
C ARG A 11 8.43 10.78 -6.63
N VAL A 12 7.66 11.12 -7.66
CA VAL A 12 6.24 10.70 -7.72
C VAL A 12 6.16 9.19 -7.97
N GLN A 13 6.93 8.66 -8.90
CA GLN A 13 6.90 7.24 -9.23
C GLN A 13 7.30 6.35 -8.03
N PRO A 14 8.42 6.59 -7.33
CA PRO A 14 8.75 5.83 -6.13
C PRO A 14 7.69 5.94 -5.03
N ALA A 15 7.16 7.13 -4.78
CA ALA A 15 6.11 7.34 -3.79
C ALA A 15 4.83 6.55 -4.15
N MET A 16 4.41 6.60 -5.41
CA MET A 16 3.24 5.86 -5.89
C MET A 16 3.44 4.34 -5.82
N THR A 17 4.63 3.86 -6.20
CA THR A 17 4.96 2.44 -6.10
C THR A 17 4.84 1.98 -4.65
N GLY A 18 5.42 2.73 -3.72
CA GLY A 18 5.33 2.42 -2.29
C GLY A 18 3.90 2.46 -1.76
N LEU A 19 3.15 3.53 -2.04
CA LEU A 19 1.76 3.65 -1.58
C LEU A 19 0.88 2.50 -2.11
N ILE A 20 0.98 2.17 -3.39
CA ILE A 20 0.20 1.07 -3.99
C ILE A 20 0.58 -0.25 -3.34
N ASP A 21 1.88 -0.54 -3.21
CA ASP A 21 2.34 -1.77 -2.59
C ASP A 21 1.87 -1.86 -1.14
N GLY A 22 2.09 -0.83 -0.33
CA GLY A 22 1.67 -0.82 1.07
C GLY A 22 0.17 -0.98 1.25
N SER A 23 -0.65 -0.26 0.46
CA SER A 23 -2.11 -0.35 0.55
C SER A 23 -2.68 -1.70 0.08
N LEU A 24 -1.97 -2.46 -0.76
CA LEU A 24 -2.45 -3.74 -1.27
C LEU A 24 -1.82 -4.94 -0.57
N SER A 25 -0.50 -4.95 -0.37
CA SER A 25 0.22 -6.12 0.15
C SER A 25 -0.11 -6.43 1.61
N THR A 26 -0.46 -5.41 2.41
CA THR A 26 -0.79 -5.59 3.82
C THR A 26 -2.24 -5.99 4.08
N LEU A 27 -3.14 -5.84 3.10
CA LEU A 27 -4.55 -6.23 3.25
C LEU A 27 -4.72 -7.70 3.59
N ALA A 28 -4.02 -8.60 2.87
CA ALA A 28 -4.20 -10.03 3.04
C ALA A 28 -3.88 -10.50 4.47
N PRO A 29 -2.69 -10.25 5.04
CA PRO A 29 -2.37 -10.70 6.38
C PRO A 29 -3.23 -10.03 7.45
N ILE A 30 -3.56 -8.75 7.33
CA ILE A 30 -4.37 -8.03 8.31
C ILE A 30 -5.80 -8.59 8.39
N PHE A 31 -6.46 -8.68 7.23
CA PHE A 31 -7.86 -9.13 7.20
C PHE A 31 -7.98 -10.64 7.46
N ALA A 32 -7.01 -11.45 7.04
CA ALA A 32 -6.97 -12.88 7.40
C ALA A 32 -6.86 -13.06 8.93
N VAL A 33 -5.92 -12.36 9.58
CA VAL A 33 -5.74 -12.43 11.04
C VAL A 33 -6.96 -11.85 11.77
N ALA A 34 -7.51 -10.74 11.29
CA ALA A 34 -8.71 -10.15 11.87
C ALA A 34 -9.90 -11.11 11.81
N HIS A 35 -10.08 -11.80 10.68
CA HIS A 35 -11.17 -12.74 10.47
C HIS A 35 -11.00 -14.02 11.30
N ALA A 36 -9.79 -14.59 11.30
CA ALA A 36 -9.48 -15.81 12.04
C ALA A 36 -9.57 -15.63 13.56
N THR A 37 -9.12 -14.50 14.08
CA THR A 37 -8.99 -14.32 15.54
C THR A 37 -10.16 -13.55 16.17
N HIS A 38 -10.85 -12.69 15.42
CA HIS A 38 -11.81 -11.70 15.89
C HIS A 38 -11.24 -10.77 17.00
N LYS A 39 -9.91 -10.67 17.09
CA LYS A 39 -9.19 -9.85 18.09
C LYS A 39 -8.51 -8.66 17.41
N PRO A 40 -9.07 -7.43 17.51
CA PRO A 40 -8.53 -6.26 16.85
C PRO A 40 -7.05 -6.00 17.13
N HIS A 41 -6.64 -6.10 18.40
CA HIS A 41 -5.24 -5.87 18.78
C HIS A 41 -4.27 -6.85 18.10
N VAL A 42 -4.67 -8.11 17.85
CA VAL A 42 -3.82 -9.08 17.14
C VAL A 42 -3.69 -8.68 15.67
N ALA A 43 -4.79 -8.26 15.05
CA ALA A 43 -4.76 -7.73 13.68
C ALA A 43 -3.95 -6.44 13.57
N PHE A 44 -4.02 -5.55 14.57
CA PHE A 44 -3.19 -4.34 14.63
C PHE A 44 -1.69 -4.69 14.60
N PHE A 45 -1.23 -5.57 15.50
CA PHE A 45 0.18 -5.93 15.55
C PHE A 45 0.64 -6.70 14.31
N ALA A 46 -0.21 -7.55 13.74
CA ALA A 46 0.08 -8.21 12.46
C ALA A 46 0.24 -7.19 11.33
N GLY A 47 -0.66 -6.21 11.26
CA GLY A 47 -0.61 -5.13 10.28
C GLY A 47 0.62 -4.23 10.46
N LEU A 48 0.91 -3.84 11.69
CA LEU A 48 2.09 -3.02 12.01
C LEU A 48 3.38 -3.74 11.60
N ALA A 49 3.53 -5.02 11.96
CA ALA A 49 4.70 -5.81 11.60
C ALA A 49 4.84 -5.95 10.07
N THR A 50 3.71 -6.19 9.39
CA THR A 50 3.68 -6.31 7.93
C THR A 50 4.03 -4.97 7.26
N ALA A 51 3.46 -3.85 7.72
CA ALA A 51 3.74 -2.52 7.15
C ALA A 51 5.22 -2.13 7.32
N ILE A 52 5.82 -2.40 8.49
CA ILE A 52 7.25 -2.17 8.74
C ILE A 52 8.10 -3.07 7.83
N GLY A 53 7.83 -4.37 7.80
CA GLY A 53 8.58 -5.33 6.99
C GLY A 53 8.49 -5.02 5.49
N ALA A 54 7.30 -4.73 4.98
CA ALA A 54 7.09 -4.33 3.60
C ALA A 54 7.80 -3.01 3.27
N GLY A 55 7.71 -2.01 4.15
CA GLY A 55 8.40 -0.72 3.98
C GLY A 55 9.92 -0.87 3.87
N ILE A 56 10.53 -1.67 4.75
CA ILE A 56 11.96 -1.97 4.70
C ILE A 56 12.30 -2.72 3.40
N SER A 57 11.55 -3.78 3.08
CA SER A 57 11.75 -4.59 1.88
C SER A 57 11.70 -3.74 0.61
N MET A 58 10.69 -2.89 0.48
CA MET A 58 10.52 -2.02 -0.69
C MET A 58 11.56 -0.92 -0.77
N ALA A 59 12.06 -0.41 0.38
CA ALA A 59 13.17 0.54 0.39
C ALA A 59 14.42 -0.08 -0.21
N PHE A 60 14.78 -1.30 0.19
CA PHE A 60 15.93 -2.02 -0.35
C PHE A 60 15.71 -2.45 -1.80
N SER A 61 14.55 -2.99 -2.13
CA SER A 61 14.21 -3.43 -3.48
C SER A 61 14.34 -2.29 -4.50
N GLU A 62 13.77 -1.13 -4.21
CA GLU A 62 13.89 0.05 -5.05
C GLU A 62 15.30 0.63 -5.05
N GLY A 63 15.96 0.70 -3.90
CA GLY A 63 17.32 1.24 -3.76
C GLY A 63 18.39 0.40 -4.48
N LEU A 64 18.20 -0.91 -4.56
CA LEU A 64 19.12 -1.83 -5.22
C LEU A 64 18.75 -2.13 -6.68
N SER A 65 17.63 -1.60 -7.19
CA SER A 65 17.14 -1.92 -8.54
C SER A 65 18.05 -1.39 -9.65
N ASP A 66 18.60 -0.19 -9.50
CA ASP A 66 19.57 0.42 -10.43
C ASP A 66 20.33 1.59 -9.77
N THR A 67 21.48 1.99 -10.36
CA THR A 67 22.27 3.12 -9.87
C THR A 67 21.66 4.49 -10.19
N GLY A 68 20.69 4.54 -11.10
CA GLY A 68 20.06 5.76 -11.58
C GLY A 68 20.83 6.50 -12.67
N GLU A 69 22.07 6.12 -12.98
CA GLU A 69 22.92 6.81 -13.95
C GLU A 69 22.36 6.72 -15.38
N PHE A 70 21.98 5.51 -15.82
CA PHE A 70 21.45 5.28 -17.16
C PHE A 70 19.95 5.54 -17.29
N THR A 71 19.21 5.44 -16.21
CA THR A 71 17.75 5.52 -16.22
C THR A 71 17.20 6.93 -15.94
N GLY A 72 18.05 7.84 -15.49
CA GLY A 72 17.65 9.18 -15.05
C GLY A 72 16.79 9.21 -13.80
N ARG A 73 16.68 8.06 -13.08
CA ARG A 73 15.83 7.91 -11.88
C ARG A 73 16.43 8.53 -10.62
N GLY A 74 17.63 9.11 -10.72
CA GLY A 74 18.30 9.81 -9.61
C GLY A 74 18.89 8.88 -8.55
N ASN A 75 19.13 9.43 -7.36
CA ASN A 75 19.85 8.73 -6.30
C ASN A 75 19.06 7.53 -5.76
N PRO A 76 19.62 6.30 -5.76
CA PRO A 76 18.97 5.06 -5.33
C PRO A 76 18.50 5.09 -3.87
N VAL A 77 19.31 5.68 -2.96
CA VAL A 77 18.97 5.75 -1.53
C VAL A 77 17.73 6.64 -1.32
N VAL A 78 17.67 7.76 -2.01
CA VAL A 78 16.53 8.67 -1.91
C VAL A 78 15.26 8.02 -2.48
N ARG A 79 15.35 7.37 -3.61
CA ARG A 79 14.25 6.63 -4.24
C ARG A 79 13.74 5.52 -3.33
N GLY A 80 14.67 4.68 -2.85
CA GLY A 80 14.36 3.60 -1.92
C GLY A 80 13.69 4.09 -0.65
N SER A 81 14.18 5.18 -0.05
CA SER A 81 13.56 5.78 1.13
C SER A 81 12.14 6.27 0.86
N ILE A 82 11.91 6.92 -0.29
CA ILE A 82 10.57 7.39 -0.67
C ILE A 82 9.62 6.20 -0.85
N THR A 83 10.06 5.14 -1.54
CA THR A 83 9.26 3.94 -1.75
C THR A 83 8.95 3.24 -0.44
N GLY A 84 9.95 3.03 0.42
CA GLY A 84 9.76 2.37 1.71
C GLY A 84 8.83 3.13 2.66
N VAL A 85 8.99 4.45 2.76
CA VAL A 85 8.07 5.31 3.53
C VAL A 85 6.67 5.27 2.94
N GLY A 86 6.53 5.34 1.62
CA GLY A 86 5.25 5.20 0.94
C GLY A 86 4.57 3.86 1.25
N THR A 87 5.32 2.75 1.21
CA THR A 87 4.81 1.41 1.55
C THR A 87 4.37 1.33 3.01
N PHE A 88 5.16 1.84 3.94
CA PHE A 88 4.78 1.90 5.35
C PHE A 88 3.50 2.71 5.56
N VAL A 89 3.41 3.90 4.97
CA VAL A 89 2.23 4.77 5.08
C VAL A 89 0.99 4.09 4.50
N GLY A 90 1.08 3.51 3.29
CA GLY A 90 -0.02 2.77 2.70
C GLY A 90 -0.49 1.60 3.58
N GLY A 91 0.44 0.84 4.16
CA GLY A 91 0.09 -0.32 4.99
C GLY A 91 -0.43 0.02 6.38
N ILE A 92 0.01 1.12 6.98
CA ILE A 92 -0.39 1.47 8.34
C ILE A 92 -1.79 2.09 8.41
N LEU A 93 -2.24 2.82 7.38
CA LEU A 93 -3.48 3.58 7.44
C LEU A 93 -4.70 2.72 7.75
N HIS A 94 -4.90 1.62 7.02
CA HIS A 94 -6.02 0.70 7.28
C HIS A 94 -5.77 -0.30 8.42
N THR A 95 -4.56 -0.28 8.99
CA THR A 95 -4.22 -1.01 10.23
C THR A 95 -4.67 -0.24 11.48
N LEU A 96 -4.63 1.09 11.45
CA LEU A 96 -4.99 1.94 12.60
C LEU A 96 -6.39 1.70 13.16
N PRO A 97 -7.45 1.46 12.36
CA PRO A 97 -8.77 1.15 12.89
C PRO A 97 -8.81 -0.05 13.85
N PHE A 98 -7.86 -0.99 13.74
CA PHE A 98 -7.80 -2.13 14.65
C PHE A 98 -7.28 -1.79 16.07
N LEU A 99 -6.97 -0.51 16.34
CA LEU A 99 -6.85 0.01 17.71
C LEU A 99 -8.19 0.12 18.43
N ILE A 100 -9.31 0.10 17.69
CA ILE A 100 -10.67 0.10 18.26
C ILE A 100 -10.94 -1.28 18.87
N PRO A 101 -11.31 -1.39 20.17
CA PRO A 101 -11.48 -2.69 20.83
C PRO A 101 -12.61 -3.54 20.26
N HIS A 102 -13.64 -2.92 19.68
CA HIS A 102 -14.82 -3.61 19.15
C HIS A 102 -14.57 -4.09 17.73
N TYR A 103 -14.45 -5.40 17.56
CA TYR A 103 -14.10 -6.04 16.28
C TYR A 103 -14.92 -5.55 15.07
N ARG A 104 -16.27 -5.51 15.19
CA ARG A 104 -17.12 -5.09 14.07
C ARG A 104 -16.86 -3.62 13.67
N ILE A 105 -16.66 -2.75 14.65
CA ILE A 105 -16.41 -1.32 14.41
C ILE A 105 -15.02 -1.19 13.76
N ALA A 106 -14.00 -1.86 14.30
CA ALA A 106 -12.65 -1.87 13.75
C ALA A 106 -12.64 -2.34 12.29
N LEU A 107 -13.30 -3.47 12.00
CA LEU A 107 -13.38 -4.05 10.67
C LEU A 107 -14.07 -3.11 9.66
N VAL A 108 -15.24 -2.57 10.02
CA VAL A 108 -15.96 -1.64 9.13
C VAL A 108 -15.15 -0.37 8.91
N SER A 109 -14.54 0.18 9.96
CA SER A 109 -13.67 1.35 9.82
C SER A 109 -12.46 1.08 8.93
N ALA A 110 -11.83 -0.10 9.05
CA ALA A 110 -10.72 -0.50 8.19
C ALA A 110 -11.16 -0.60 6.72
N ILE A 111 -12.33 -1.18 6.43
CA ILE A 111 -12.88 -1.26 5.07
C ILE A 111 -13.14 0.14 4.50
N VAL A 112 -13.67 1.07 5.31
CA VAL A 112 -13.88 2.47 4.88
C VAL A 112 -12.55 3.15 4.55
N VAL A 113 -11.51 2.95 5.39
CA VAL A 113 -10.17 3.48 5.12
C VAL A 113 -9.60 2.89 3.83
N VAL A 114 -9.70 1.58 3.61
CA VAL A 114 -9.28 0.94 2.36
C VAL A 114 -9.98 1.55 1.14
N ALA A 115 -11.30 1.73 1.21
CA ALA A 115 -12.05 2.37 0.12
C ALA A 115 -11.53 3.78 -0.18
N PHE A 116 -11.24 4.57 0.86
CA PHE A 116 -10.65 5.90 0.73
C PHE A 116 -9.23 5.85 0.12
N GLU A 117 -8.40 4.90 0.54
CA GLU A 117 -7.06 4.68 -0.03
C GLU A 117 -7.13 4.34 -1.52
N LEU A 118 -8.01 3.42 -1.92
CA LEU A 118 -8.17 3.05 -3.33
C LEU A 118 -8.64 4.24 -4.20
N LEU A 119 -9.55 5.06 -3.70
CA LEU A 119 -9.98 6.29 -4.37
C LEU A 119 -8.83 7.29 -4.49
N THR A 120 -8.05 7.46 -3.43
CA THR A 120 -6.89 8.36 -3.40
C THR A 120 -5.82 7.88 -4.38
N LEU A 121 -5.51 6.59 -4.42
CA LEU A 121 -4.57 6.00 -5.38
C LEU A 121 -5.04 6.17 -6.82
N ALA A 122 -6.33 5.98 -7.08
CA ALA A 122 -6.91 6.19 -8.41
C ALA A 122 -6.80 7.67 -8.83
N TRP A 123 -7.08 8.59 -7.90
CA TRP A 123 -6.95 10.03 -8.14
C TRP A 123 -5.50 10.44 -8.42
N LEU A 124 -4.54 9.95 -7.61
CA LEU A 124 -3.11 10.22 -7.82
C LEU A 124 -2.64 9.67 -9.17
N ARG A 125 -3.05 8.47 -9.55
CA ARG A 125 -2.72 7.90 -10.86
C ARG A 125 -3.27 8.72 -12.01
N TRP A 126 -4.53 9.14 -11.91
CA TRP A 126 -5.14 10.04 -12.90
C TRP A 126 -4.39 11.38 -12.97
N ARG A 127 -4.04 11.96 -11.82
CA ARG A 127 -3.40 13.27 -11.74
C ARG A 127 -1.99 13.31 -12.30
N PHE A 128 -1.20 12.24 -12.10
CA PHE A 128 0.23 12.23 -12.40
C PHE A 128 0.63 11.39 -13.61
N PHE A 129 -0.12 10.36 -13.99
CA PHE A 129 0.28 9.38 -15.00
C PHE A 129 -0.60 9.35 -16.26
N GLU A 130 -1.44 10.35 -16.47
CA GLU A 130 -2.28 10.49 -17.67
C GLU A 130 -3.19 9.26 -17.95
N VAL A 131 -3.52 8.51 -16.91
CA VAL A 131 -4.46 7.37 -16.98
C VAL A 131 -5.85 7.87 -16.63
N SER A 132 -6.90 7.45 -17.36
CA SER A 132 -8.27 7.84 -16.99
C SER A 132 -8.62 7.37 -15.58
N PHE A 133 -9.35 8.19 -14.83
CA PHE A 133 -9.73 7.88 -13.45
C PHE A 133 -10.47 6.54 -13.33
N ALA A 134 -11.42 6.27 -14.24
CA ALA A 134 -12.17 5.02 -14.25
C ALA A 134 -11.26 3.79 -14.44
N ARG A 135 -10.27 3.86 -15.34
CA ARG A 135 -9.29 2.77 -15.53
C ARG A 135 -8.39 2.61 -14.31
N ALA A 136 -7.92 3.72 -13.74
CA ALA A 136 -7.09 3.68 -12.54
C ALA A 136 -7.87 3.06 -11.37
N LEU A 137 -9.10 3.50 -11.13
CA LEU A 137 -9.98 2.98 -10.09
C LEU A 137 -10.30 1.50 -10.31
N GLY A 138 -10.68 1.11 -11.53
CA GLY A 138 -10.97 -0.28 -11.87
C GLY A 138 -9.78 -1.21 -11.60
N THR A 139 -8.57 -0.77 -11.96
CA THR A 139 -7.35 -1.59 -11.74
C THR A 139 -7.05 -1.79 -10.25
N VAL A 140 -7.04 -0.72 -9.44
CA VAL A 140 -6.71 -0.84 -8.01
C VAL A 140 -7.83 -1.54 -7.23
N THR A 141 -9.09 -1.32 -7.60
CA THR A 141 -10.24 -2.01 -7.00
C THR A 141 -10.21 -3.50 -7.32
N PHE A 142 -9.92 -3.88 -8.57
CA PHE A 142 -9.79 -5.28 -8.95
C PHE A 142 -8.71 -5.98 -8.12
N ALA A 143 -7.52 -5.38 -7.99
CA ALA A 143 -6.45 -5.91 -7.15
C ALA A 143 -6.91 -6.05 -5.68
N GLY A 144 -7.55 -5.04 -5.11
CA GLY A 144 -8.08 -5.06 -3.75
C GLY A 144 -9.12 -6.17 -3.54
N VAL A 145 -10.04 -6.36 -4.50
CA VAL A 145 -11.06 -7.43 -4.43
C VAL A 145 -10.41 -8.82 -4.47
N VAL A 146 -9.43 -9.04 -5.35
CA VAL A 146 -8.70 -10.32 -5.42
C VAL A 146 -8.00 -10.61 -4.10
N ILE A 147 -7.31 -9.62 -3.52
CA ILE A 147 -6.63 -9.76 -2.24
C ILE A 147 -7.63 -10.03 -1.12
N ALA A 148 -8.75 -9.31 -1.08
CA ALA A 148 -9.81 -9.52 -0.08
C ALA A 148 -10.40 -10.93 -0.16
N ALA A 149 -10.63 -11.45 -1.36
CA ALA A 149 -11.12 -12.81 -1.57
C ALA A 149 -10.11 -13.86 -1.07
N VAL A 150 -8.82 -13.69 -1.36
CA VAL A 150 -7.74 -14.55 -0.83
C VAL A 150 -7.69 -14.47 0.70
N SER A 151 -7.76 -13.27 1.26
CA SER A 151 -7.75 -13.05 2.72
C SER A 151 -8.92 -13.76 3.41
N ALA A 152 -10.13 -13.63 2.86
CA ALA A 152 -11.32 -14.28 3.40
C ALA A 152 -11.19 -15.81 3.33
N GLY A 153 -10.68 -16.35 2.22
CA GLY A 153 -10.43 -17.78 2.06
C GLY A 153 -9.42 -18.32 3.08
N LEU A 154 -8.29 -17.64 3.25
CA LEU A 154 -7.27 -18.04 4.23
C LEU A 154 -7.77 -17.88 5.68
N GLY A 155 -8.46 -16.78 5.98
CA GLY A 155 -8.99 -16.54 7.32
C GLY A 155 -10.13 -17.48 7.72
N SER A 156 -10.86 -18.04 6.76
CA SER A 156 -11.91 -19.04 7.02
C SER A 156 -11.38 -20.46 7.15
N ALA A 157 -10.14 -20.70 6.72
CA ALA A 157 -9.49 -22.01 6.82
C ALA A 157 -8.68 -22.19 8.12
N ALA A 158 -8.51 -21.10 8.89
CA ALA A 158 -7.76 -21.09 10.16
C ALA A 158 -8.68 -21.27 11.37
#